data_8985157e6502bca0583cf9eb096b9ef4
#
_entry.id   8985157e6502bca0583cf9eb096b9ef4
#
_cell.length_a   1.000
_cell.length_b   1.000
_cell.length_c   1.000
_cell.angle_alpha   90.00
_cell.angle_beta   90.00
_cell.angle_gamma   90.00
#
_symmetry.space_group_name_H-M   'P 1'
#
loop_
_entity.id
_entity.type
_entity.pdbx_description
1 polymer ?
#
loop_
_entity_poly.entity_id
_entity_poly.type
_entity_poly.pdbx_seq_one_letter_code
_entity_poly.pdbx_strand_id
1 'polypeptide(L)'
;MSAIKAKNNYIGLDGCKKLNCAQSVLSAFKDDFNIEEDMLETFKNYGGGRAPNGVCGALYAVKYIMNQQQDEAKVEELEEYFLEHAGALECSNIRGLRKLSCVGCVEKSSEFLENLS
;
A
#
# COMPACT_ATOMS: atom_id res chain seq x y z
N MET A 1 9.71 -9.59 -6.13
CA MET A 1 10.19 -8.24 -6.28
C MET A 1 9.08 -7.23 -6.44
N SER A 2 7.88 -7.60 -5.97
CA SER A 2 6.70 -6.73 -6.06
C SER A 2 6.84 -5.45 -5.22
N ALA A 3 7.57 -5.51 -4.11
CA ALA A 3 7.80 -4.31 -3.30
C ALA A 3 8.59 -3.25 -4.09
N ILE A 4 9.59 -3.68 -4.86
CA ILE A 4 10.37 -2.78 -5.71
C ILE A 4 9.50 -2.22 -6.82
N LYS A 5 8.64 -3.06 -7.40
CA LYS A 5 7.72 -2.64 -8.46
C LYS A 5 6.72 -1.60 -7.94
N ALA A 6 6.21 -1.80 -6.71
CA ALA A 6 5.30 -0.85 -6.08
C ALA A 6 5.98 0.51 -5.90
N LYS A 7 7.22 0.50 -5.41
CA LYS A 7 8.00 1.73 -5.24
C LYS A 7 8.21 2.44 -6.58
N ASN A 8 8.60 1.68 -7.61
CA ASN A 8 8.82 2.25 -8.94
C ASN A 8 7.53 2.84 -9.53
N ASN A 9 6.40 2.21 -9.31
CA ASN A 9 5.10 2.72 -9.72
C ASN A 9 4.80 4.07 -9.06
N TYR A 10 5.15 4.20 -7.80
CA TYR A 10 4.87 5.43 -7.06
C TYR A 10 5.73 6.59 -7.55
N ILE A 11 7.02 6.34 -7.80
CA ILE A 11 7.94 7.40 -8.22
C ILE A 11 8.05 7.57 -9.73
N GLY A 12 7.46 6.64 -10.50
CA GLY A 12 7.44 6.72 -11.96
C GLY A 12 8.74 6.29 -12.64
N LEU A 13 9.49 5.37 -12.03
CA LEU A 13 10.76 4.88 -12.58
C LEU A 13 10.58 3.69 -13.53
N ASP A 14 11.59 3.44 -14.35
CA ASP A 14 11.70 2.26 -15.22
C ASP A 14 10.50 2.10 -16.17
N GLY A 15 10.05 3.22 -16.72
CA GLY A 15 8.92 3.19 -17.64
C GLY A 15 7.58 2.96 -16.98
N CYS A 16 7.54 2.89 -15.65
CA CYS A 16 6.31 2.76 -14.91
C CYS A 16 5.54 4.08 -14.93
N LYS A 17 4.22 3.98 -15.05
CA LYS A 17 3.34 5.13 -14.97
C LYS A 17 3.27 5.57 -13.51
N LYS A 18 3.46 6.87 -13.25
CA LYS A 18 3.39 7.37 -11.90
C LYS A 18 1.97 7.26 -11.36
N LEU A 19 1.81 6.46 -10.29
CA LEU A 19 0.52 6.19 -9.66
C LEU A 19 0.52 6.74 -8.24
N ASN A 20 -0.67 6.85 -7.63
CA ASN A 20 -0.73 7.24 -6.22
C ASN A 20 -0.30 6.05 -5.34
N CYS A 21 -0.18 6.27 -4.02
CA CYS A 21 0.31 5.23 -3.12
C CYS A 21 -0.55 3.97 -3.12
N ALA A 22 -1.87 4.11 -3.16
CA ALA A 22 -2.78 2.97 -3.16
C ALA A 22 -2.69 2.20 -4.48
N GLN A 23 -2.72 2.90 -5.60
CA GLN A 23 -2.62 2.27 -6.92
C GLN A 23 -1.26 1.62 -7.15
N SER A 24 -0.21 2.22 -6.61
CA SER A 24 1.15 1.71 -6.78
C SER A 24 1.28 0.30 -6.19
N VAL A 25 0.73 0.10 -5.00
CA VAL A 25 0.73 -1.21 -4.35
C VAL A 25 -0.16 -2.19 -5.12
N LEU A 26 -1.38 -1.77 -5.41
CA LEU A 26 -2.36 -2.64 -6.06
C LEU A 26 -1.86 -3.12 -7.42
N SER A 27 -1.29 -2.22 -8.21
CA SER A 27 -0.76 -2.55 -9.54
C SER A 27 0.41 -3.53 -9.45
N ALA A 28 1.27 -3.39 -8.45
CA ALA A 28 2.42 -4.26 -8.28
C ALA A 28 2.01 -5.70 -7.98
N PHE A 29 0.90 -5.89 -7.27
CA PHE A 29 0.42 -7.22 -6.88
C PHE A 29 -0.76 -7.71 -7.73
N LYS A 30 -1.12 -6.97 -8.75
CA LYS A 30 -2.28 -7.26 -9.58
C LYS A 30 -2.28 -8.68 -10.14
N ASP A 31 -1.17 -9.10 -10.72
CA ASP A 31 -1.08 -10.43 -11.33
C ASP A 31 -1.00 -11.54 -10.29
N ASP A 32 -0.31 -11.28 -9.18
CA ASP A 32 -0.12 -12.27 -8.13
C ASP A 32 -1.43 -12.64 -7.43
N PHE A 33 -2.37 -11.70 -7.33
CA PHE A 33 -3.61 -11.88 -6.59
C PHE A 33 -4.85 -11.72 -7.47
N ASN A 34 -4.70 -11.69 -8.78
CA ASN A 34 -5.81 -11.59 -9.74
C ASN A 34 -6.72 -10.39 -9.46
N ILE A 35 -6.12 -9.22 -9.25
CA ILE A 35 -6.86 -7.98 -9.01
C ILE A 35 -7.41 -7.46 -10.34
N GLU A 36 -8.69 -7.11 -10.37
CA GLU A 36 -9.33 -6.57 -11.57
C GLU A 36 -8.87 -5.15 -11.86
N GLU A 37 -8.79 -4.79 -13.14
CA GLU A 37 -8.39 -3.44 -13.58
C GLU A 37 -9.31 -2.36 -13.01
N ASP A 38 -10.59 -2.65 -12.85
CA ASP A 38 -11.56 -1.71 -12.30
C ASP A 38 -11.18 -1.27 -10.89
N MET A 39 -10.51 -2.12 -10.13
CA MET A 39 -10.08 -1.78 -8.79
C MET A 39 -8.96 -0.76 -8.81
N LEU A 40 -8.11 -0.76 -9.83
CA LEU A 40 -7.08 0.26 -9.98
C LEU A 40 -7.72 1.64 -10.15
N GLU A 41 -8.78 1.73 -10.92
CA GLU A 41 -9.53 2.98 -11.09
C GLU A 41 -10.17 3.42 -9.77
N THR A 42 -10.76 2.48 -9.04
CA THR A 42 -11.37 2.76 -7.75
C THR A 42 -10.33 3.32 -6.77
N PHE A 43 -9.16 2.71 -6.73
CA PHE A 43 -8.10 3.09 -5.80
C PHE A 43 -7.44 4.43 -6.16
N LYS A 44 -7.68 4.94 -7.34
CA LYS A 44 -7.26 6.28 -7.72
C LYS A 44 -7.77 7.33 -6.72
N ASN A 45 -8.91 7.06 -6.10
CA ASN A 45 -9.54 7.97 -5.16
C ASN A 45 -8.98 7.84 -3.73
N TYR A 46 -8.08 6.91 -3.46
CA TYR A 46 -7.63 6.59 -2.10
C TYR A 46 -6.21 7.07 -1.77
N GLY A 47 -5.59 7.84 -2.64
CA GLY A 47 -4.28 8.40 -2.35
C GLY A 47 -4.37 9.65 -1.49
N GLY A 48 -3.26 10.02 -0.83
CA GLY A 48 -3.16 11.27 -0.11
C GLY A 48 -4.11 11.42 1.08
N GLY A 49 -4.38 10.34 1.78
CA GLY A 49 -5.26 10.38 2.96
C GLY A 49 -6.73 10.24 2.66
N ARG A 50 -7.08 9.93 1.42
CA ARG A 50 -8.48 9.78 0.99
C ARG A 50 -9.04 8.38 1.17
N ALA A 51 -8.23 7.43 1.61
CA ALA A 51 -8.71 6.08 1.90
C ALA A 51 -9.69 6.12 3.08
N PRO A 52 -10.56 5.12 3.22
CA PRO A 52 -11.51 5.08 4.34
C PRO A 52 -10.79 5.26 5.67
N ASN A 53 -11.38 6.06 6.56
CA ASN A 53 -10.83 6.40 7.88
C ASN A 53 -9.51 7.20 7.82
N GLY A 54 -9.16 7.73 6.64
CA GLY A 54 -7.94 8.54 6.49
C GLY A 54 -6.65 7.76 6.56
N VAL A 55 -6.68 6.43 6.50
CA VAL A 55 -5.47 5.61 6.58
C VAL A 55 -4.59 5.81 5.35
N CYS A 56 -3.32 5.42 5.47
CA CYS A 56 -2.40 5.47 4.35
C CYS A 56 -2.93 4.59 3.20
N GLY A 57 -2.93 5.14 1.97
CA GLY A 57 -3.43 4.43 0.81
C GLY A 57 -2.68 3.13 0.54
N ALA A 58 -1.36 3.12 0.75
CA ALA A 58 -0.57 1.91 0.58
C ALA A 58 -1.00 0.82 1.56
N LEU A 59 -1.20 1.20 2.82
CA LEU A 59 -1.69 0.29 3.85
C LEU A 59 -3.07 -0.25 3.49
N TYR A 60 -3.96 0.64 3.04
CA TYR A 60 -5.31 0.25 2.66
C TYR A 60 -5.31 -0.75 1.50
N ALA A 61 -4.44 -0.54 0.51
CA ALA A 61 -4.33 -1.46 -0.62
C ALA A 61 -3.89 -2.86 -0.18
N VAL A 62 -2.91 -2.95 0.71
CA VAL A 62 -2.46 -4.24 1.23
C VAL A 62 -3.57 -4.90 2.04
N LYS A 63 -4.28 -4.14 2.87
CA LYS A 63 -5.43 -4.66 3.63
C LYS A 63 -6.50 -5.22 2.70
N TYR A 64 -6.79 -4.51 1.62
CA TYR A 64 -7.77 -4.96 0.63
C TYR A 64 -7.37 -6.32 0.04
N ILE A 65 -6.11 -6.46 -0.35
CA ILE A 65 -5.61 -7.72 -0.91
C ILE A 65 -5.70 -8.83 0.11
N MET A 66 -5.31 -8.58 1.36
CA MET A 66 -5.35 -9.58 2.42
C MET A 66 -6.76 -10.03 2.74
N ASN A 67 -7.72 -9.09 2.75
CA ASN A 67 -9.12 -9.43 2.97
C ASN A 67 -9.68 -10.29 1.84
N GLN A 68 -9.26 -10.03 0.61
CA GLN A 68 -9.67 -10.86 -0.53
C GLN A 68 -9.15 -12.28 -0.43
N GLN A 69 -7.98 -12.46 0.17
CA GLN A 69 -7.39 -13.77 0.39
C GLN A 69 -7.88 -14.42 1.69
N GLN A 70 -8.84 -13.78 2.37
CA GLN A 70 -9.42 -14.25 3.63
C GLN A 70 -8.38 -14.43 4.73
N ASP A 71 -7.40 -13.54 4.76
CA ASP A 71 -6.27 -13.60 5.67
C ASP A 71 -6.39 -12.55 6.77
N GLU A 72 -7.57 -12.43 7.37
CA GLU A 72 -7.88 -11.38 8.34
C GLU A 72 -6.97 -11.39 9.57
N ALA A 73 -6.54 -12.57 9.99
CA ALA A 73 -5.64 -12.68 11.15
C ALA A 73 -4.32 -11.96 10.91
N LYS A 74 -3.88 -11.91 9.66
CA LYS A 74 -2.62 -11.24 9.31
C LYS A 74 -2.74 -9.72 9.22
N VAL A 75 -3.97 -9.19 9.15
CA VAL A 75 -4.17 -7.74 9.08
C VAL A 75 -3.66 -7.07 10.36
N GLU A 76 -3.88 -7.68 11.52
CA GLU A 76 -3.35 -7.14 12.78
C GLU A 76 -1.82 -7.09 12.77
N GLU A 77 -1.19 -8.15 12.26
CA GLU A 77 0.27 -8.19 12.14
C GLU A 77 0.77 -7.10 11.19
N LEU A 78 0.05 -6.88 10.10
CA LEU A 78 0.37 -5.81 9.16
C LEU A 78 0.31 -4.44 9.84
N GLU A 79 -0.74 -4.20 10.60
CA GLU A 79 -0.91 -2.91 11.28
C GLU A 79 0.20 -2.68 12.30
N GLU A 80 0.58 -3.69 13.06
CA GLU A 80 1.68 -3.60 14.00
C GLU A 80 3.01 -3.32 13.31
N TYR A 81 3.27 -4.03 12.22
CA TYR A 81 4.47 -3.84 11.42
C TYR A 81 4.54 -2.42 10.87
N PHE A 82 3.42 -1.95 10.33
CA PHE A 82 3.32 -0.62 9.75
C PHE A 82 3.51 0.46 10.81
N LEU A 83 2.89 0.30 11.98
CA LEU A 83 3.03 1.23 13.10
C LEU A 83 4.47 1.33 13.58
N GLU A 84 5.18 0.20 13.60
CA GLU A 84 6.57 0.17 14.01
C GLU A 84 7.45 1.04 13.10
N HIS A 85 7.16 1.04 11.80
CA HIS A 85 7.95 1.80 10.83
C HIS A 85 7.45 3.22 10.60
N ALA A 86 6.15 3.43 10.56
CA ALA A 86 5.57 4.72 10.24
C ALA A 86 5.11 5.53 11.44
N GLY A 87 4.86 4.89 12.55
CA GLY A 87 4.41 5.54 13.78
C GLY A 87 2.92 5.81 13.86
N ALA A 88 2.18 5.62 12.77
CA ALA A 88 0.74 5.84 12.73
C ALA A 88 0.16 5.10 11.52
N LEU A 89 -1.16 4.98 11.47
CA LEU A 89 -1.85 4.36 10.34
C LEU A 89 -2.44 5.41 9.39
N GLU A 90 -2.79 6.56 9.91
CA GLU A 90 -3.44 7.61 9.14
C GLU A 90 -2.42 8.47 8.41
N CYS A 91 -2.71 8.78 7.15
CA CYS A 91 -1.81 9.52 6.27
C CYS A 91 -1.36 10.86 6.88
N SER A 92 -2.30 11.64 7.43
CA SER A 92 -1.97 12.93 8.00
C SER A 92 -1.04 12.82 9.21
N ASN A 93 -1.25 11.80 10.04
CA ASN A 93 -0.40 11.57 11.21
C ASN A 93 0.99 11.09 10.82
N ILE A 94 1.07 10.23 9.80
CA ILE A 94 2.35 9.75 9.29
C ILE A 94 3.18 10.93 8.76
N ARG A 95 2.55 11.81 7.99
CA ARG A 95 3.23 13.00 7.45
C ARG A 95 3.69 13.94 8.55
N GLY A 96 2.87 14.10 9.59
CA GLY A 96 3.22 14.95 10.72
C GLY A 96 4.40 14.43 11.52
N LEU A 97 4.50 13.11 11.70
CA LEU A 97 5.59 12.50 12.45
C LEU A 97 6.90 12.45 11.67
N ARG A 98 6.84 12.44 10.35
CA ARG A 98 8.01 12.36 9.45
C ARG A 98 8.92 11.17 9.73
N LYS A 99 8.37 10.11 10.32
CA LYS A 99 9.13 8.90 10.62
C LYS A 99 9.34 8.06 9.37
N LEU A 100 8.39 8.11 8.43
CA LEU A 100 8.44 7.35 7.18
C LEU A 100 7.83 8.19 6.06
N SER A 101 8.49 8.21 4.90
CA SER A 101 7.98 8.93 3.73
C SER A 101 6.84 8.16 3.06
N CYS A 102 6.12 8.81 2.14
CA CYS A 102 5.09 8.12 1.36
C CYS A 102 5.67 6.97 0.55
N VAL A 103 6.83 7.16 -0.05
CA VAL A 103 7.55 6.09 -0.75
C VAL A 103 7.87 4.96 0.23
N GLY A 104 8.30 5.30 1.44
CA GLY A 104 8.59 4.33 2.48
C GLY A 104 7.36 3.55 2.89
N CYS A 105 6.20 4.21 2.97
CA CYS A 105 4.94 3.54 3.28
C CYS A 105 4.58 2.52 2.21
N VAL A 106 4.74 2.87 0.94
CA VAL A 106 4.52 1.96 -0.19
C VAL A 106 5.46 0.77 -0.08
N GLU A 107 6.72 1.03 0.19
CA GLU A 107 7.75 -0.01 0.30
C GLU A 107 7.49 -0.96 1.45
N LYS A 108 7.24 -0.44 2.64
CA LYS A 108 7.04 -1.28 3.84
C LYS A 108 5.77 -2.10 3.78
N SER A 109 4.67 -1.50 3.32
CA SER A 109 3.41 -2.24 3.15
C SER A 109 3.58 -3.38 2.16
N SER A 110 4.25 -3.11 1.04
CA SER A 110 4.47 -4.10 -0.02
C SER A 110 5.42 -5.20 0.43
N GLU A 111 6.47 -4.86 1.20
CA GLU A 111 7.39 -5.85 1.74
C GLU A 111 6.67 -6.84 2.66
N PHE A 112 5.76 -6.34 3.49
CA PHE A 112 5.00 -7.21 4.37
C PHE A 112 4.20 -8.24 3.56
N LEU A 113 3.48 -7.77 2.54
CA LEU A 113 2.67 -8.65 1.70
C LEU A 113 3.53 -9.64 0.92
N GLU A 114 4.66 -9.19 0.39
CA GLU A 114 5.60 -10.02 -0.35
C GLU A 114 6.14 -11.17 0.52
N ASN A 115 6.41 -10.88 1.78
CA ASN A 115 6.97 -11.87 2.69
C ASN A 115 5.94 -12.87 3.22
N LEU A 116 4.65 -12.63 3.01
CA LEU A 116 3.59 -13.58 3.38
C LEU A 116 3.47 -14.75 2.41
N SER A 117 3.86 -14.53 1.16
CA SER A 117 3.67 -15.52 0.10
C SER A 117 4.85 -16.46 -0.09
#